data_169a8ebe81adbc2fe8df9f2063e5da56
#
_entry.id   169a8ebe81adbc2fe8df9f2063e5da56
#
_cell.length_a   1.000
_cell.length_b   1.000
_cell.length_c   1.000
_cell.angle_alpha   90.00
_cell.angle_beta   90.00
_cell.angle_gamma   90.00
#
_symmetry.space_group_name_H-M   'P 1'
#
loop_
_entity.id
_entity.type
_entity.pdbx_description
1 polymer ?
#
loop_
_entity_poly.entity_id
_entity_poly.type
_entity_poly.pdbx_seq_one_letter_code
_entity_poly.pdbx_strand_id
1 'polypeptide(L)'
;MVKKIRQKFNKAFIVIQIKVLSLFSKRKAAERALEIFSIPWRRTNKQPYGIFLEAEQLTFDFQGTTVRGFRWSRAGARKATILHGHESSVLNFETYIRGLLQKGYEVIAVDAPAHGLSDGKSINALEYRDFVIQLHEKYGPIQSYVGHSFGGLTIPLAIEKIAHDESFRLALIAPATETTTTIDGFFKIIRSNDRRMKEEFEKLIIEIGGEPSAWYSVSRAVKNIKAGILWAHDEEDSVTPLADALKVKEKNYPNVKFVITKGLGHTQIYRDEKIIKTIVDFL
;
A
#
# COMPACT_ATOMS: atom_id res chain seq x y z
N MET A 1 -21.05 4.58 18.66
CA MET A 1 -21.89 3.38 18.56
C MET A 1 -22.59 3.29 17.19
N VAL A 2 -23.31 4.28 16.73
CA VAL A 2 -24.06 4.30 15.46
C VAL A 2 -23.19 4.02 14.21
N LYS A 3 -21.97 4.61 14.08
CA LYS A 3 -21.04 4.31 12.96
C LYS A 3 -20.61 2.83 12.90
N LYS A 4 -20.37 2.17 14.04
CA LYS A 4 -19.99 0.74 14.08
C LYS A 4 -21.16 -0.18 13.67
N ILE A 5 -22.39 0.20 14.05
CA ILE A 5 -23.61 -0.54 13.69
C ILE A 5 -23.85 -0.41 12.18
N ARG A 6 -23.78 0.80 11.61
CA ARG A 6 -23.94 1.03 10.17
C ARG A 6 -22.89 0.28 9.33
N GLN A 7 -21.63 0.19 9.81
CA GLN A 7 -20.59 -0.59 9.12
C GLN A 7 -20.84 -2.10 9.17
N LYS A 8 -21.35 -2.63 10.29
CA LYS A 8 -21.74 -4.05 10.38
C LYS A 8 -22.90 -4.38 9.43
N PHE A 9 -23.91 -3.51 9.34
CA PHE A 9 -25.02 -3.68 8.40
C PHE A 9 -24.56 -3.64 6.95
N ASN A 10 -23.70 -2.70 6.60
CA ASN A 10 -23.15 -2.63 5.24
C ASN A 10 -22.35 -3.88 4.87
N LYS A 11 -21.51 -4.40 5.79
CA LYS A 11 -20.78 -5.65 5.56
C LYS A 11 -21.70 -6.85 5.37
N ALA A 12 -22.71 -6.99 6.24
CA ALA A 12 -23.67 -8.11 6.13
C ALA A 12 -24.45 -8.04 4.80
N PHE A 13 -24.90 -6.84 4.41
CA PHE A 13 -25.61 -6.63 3.15
C PHE A 13 -24.75 -7.01 1.94
N ILE A 14 -23.47 -6.61 1.93
CA ILE A 14 -22.53 -6.95 0.86
C ILE A 14 -22.30 -8.46 0.76
N VAL A 15 -22.09 -9.11 1.91
CA VAL A 15 -21.94 -10.59 1.94
C VAL A 15 -23.18 -11.28 1.36
N ILE A 16 -24.36 -10.82 1.73
CA ILE A 16 -25.63 -11.35 1.20
C ILE A 16 -25.72 -11.10 -0.31
N GLN A 17 -25.41 -9.88 -0.76
CA GLN A 17 -25.42 -9.51 -2.18
C GLN A 17 -24.50 -10.41 -3.01
N ILE A 18 -23.24 -10.63 -2.57
CA ILE A 18 -22.29 -11.51 -3.26
C ILE A 18 -22.83 -12.96 -3.28
N LYS A 19 -23.37 -13.46 -2.17
CA LYS A 19 -23.93 -14.82 -2.09
C LYS A 19 -25.11 -15.00 -3.03
N VAL A 20 -26.04 -14.04 -3.08
CA VAL A 20 -27.19 -14.08 -3.99
C VAL A 20 -26.69 -14.06 -5.45
N LEU A 21 -25.79 -13.15 -5.80
CA LEU A 21 -25.20 -13.12 -7.15
C LEU A 21 -24.54 -14.45 -7.51
N SER A 22 -23.83 -15.07 -6.54
CA SER A 22 -23.13 -16.36 -6.76
C SER A 22 -24.08 -17.53 -7.06
N LEU A 23 -25.36 -17.45 -6.69
CA LEU A 23 -26.35 -18.46 -7.07
C LEU A 23 -26.66 -18.40 -8.57
N PHE A 24 -26.64 -17.23 -9.19
CA PHE A 24 -27.00 -16.99 -10.58
C PHE A 24 -25.78 -16.93 -11.51
N SER A 25 -24.70 -16.33 -11.07
CA SER A 25 -23.47 -16.16 -11.88
C SER A 25 -22.24 -16.00 -10.99
N LYS A 26 -21.31 -16.94 -11.11
CA LYS A 26 -20.01 -16.87 -10.41
C LYS A 26 -19.20 -15.68 -10.87
N ARG A 27 -19.25 -15.38 -12.18
CA ARG A 27 -18.58 -14.23 -12.79
C ARG A 27 -19.08 -12.91 -12.20
N LYS A 28 -20.39 -12.67 -12.17
CA LYS A 28 -20.96 -11.44 -11.60
C LYS A 28 -20.69 -11.31 -10.10
N ALA A 29 -20.69 -12.41 -9.37
CA ALA A 29 -20.31 -12.42 -7.96
C ALA A 29 -18.84 -12.06 -7.77
N ALA A 30 -17.94 -12.56 -8.62
CA ALA A 30 -16.52 -12.24 -8.62
C ALA A 30 -16.26 -10.77 -9.00
N GLU A 31 -16.95 -10.23 -10.00
CA GLU A 31 -16.89 -8.81 -10.38
C GLU A 31 -17.26 -7.90 -9.20
N ARG A 32 -18.38 -8.23 -8.53
CA ARG A 32 -18.80 -7.49 -7.34
C ARG A 32 -17.82 -7.63 -6.18
N ALA A 33 -17.25 -8.82 -5.99
CA ALA A 33 -16.23 -9.06 -4.98
C ALA A 33 -14.96 -8.24 -5.25
N LEU A 34 -14.49 -8.17 -6.50
CA LEU A 34 -13.32 -7.40 -6.90
C LEU A 34 -13.54 -5.89 -6.74
N GLU A 35 -14.71 -5.39 -7.13
CA GLU A 35 -15.09 -4.00 -6.88
C GLU A 35 -14.98 -3.66 -5.39
N ILE A 36 -15.54 -4.50 -4.52
CA ILE A 36 -15.53 -4.29 -3.07
C ILE A 36 -14.12 -4.42 -2.48
N PHE A 37 -13.32 -5.36 -2.99
CA PHE A 37 -11.93 -5.55 -2.59
C PHE A 37 -11.09 -4.29 -2.82
N SER A 38 -11.40 -3.54 -3.87
CA SER A 38 -10.68 -2.33 -4.27
C SER A 38 -11.18 -1.05 -3.57
N ILE A 39 -12.32 -1.08 -2.87
CA ILE A 39 -12.90 0.09 -2.20
C ILE A 39 -12.38 0.20 -0.76
N PRO A 40 -11.77 1.34 -0.34
CA PRO A 40 -11.49 1.57 1.06
C PRO A 40 -12.80 1.80 1.84
N TRP A 41 -13.08 0.92 2.81
CA TRP A 41 -14.31 0.98 3.63
C TRP A 41 -14.33 2.15 4.61
N ARG A 42 -13.15 2.70 4.88
CA ARG A 42 -12.96 3.87 5.73
C ARG A 42 -12.07 4.86 5.00
N ARG A 43 -12.56 6.06 4.88
CA ARG A 43 -11.77 7.19 4.42
C ARG A 43 -11.53 8.12 5.59
N THR A 44 -10.30 8.56 5.77
CA THR A 44 -10.01 9.60 6.76
C THR A 44 -10.55 10.93 6.26
N ASN A 45 -11.23 11.66 7.15
CA ASN A 45 -11.69 13.02 6.90
C ASN A 45 -10.85 14.03 7.70
N LYS A 46 -9.63 13.64 8.10
CA LYS A 46 -8.72 14.55 8.79
C LYS A 46 -8.37 15.71 7.88
N GLN A 47 -8.41 16.91 8.42
CA GLN A 47 -7.88 18.10 7.76
C GLN A 47 -6.36 18.17 7.98
N PRO A 48 -5.61 18.78 7.05
CA PRO A 48 -4.20 19.06 7.24
C PRO A 48 -3.95 19.83 8.55
N TYR A 49 -2.87 19.51 9.23
CA TYR A 49 -2.46 20.14 10.50
C TYR A 49 -0.93 20.18 10.62
N GLY A 50 -0.42 20.93 11.57
CA GLY A 50 1.01 21.00 11.84
C GLY A 50 1.83 21.28 10.59
N ILE A 51 2.85 20.46 10.29
CA ILE A 51 3.75 20.66 9.15
C ILE A 51 3.05 20.61 7.78
N PHE A 52 1.86 20.01 7.70
CA PHE A 52 1.09 19.95 6.44
C PHE A 52 0.53 21.30 6.02
N LEU A 53 0.35 22.24 6.96
CA LEU A 53 -0.07 23.61 6.66
C LEU A 53 1.05 24.46 6.05
N GLU A 54 2.31 24.06 6.25
CA GLU A 54 3.51 24.75 5.76
C GLU A 54 3.95 24.21 4.38
N ALA A 55 3.35 23.10 3.95
CA ALA A 55 3.72 22.43 2.71
C ALA A 55 3.06 23.07 1.47
N GLU A 56 3.77 22.99 0.35
CA GLU A 56 3.16 23.18 -0.97
C GLU A 56 2.06 22.12 -1.15
N GLN A 57 0.83 22.53 -1.43
CA GLN A 57 -0.27 21.61 -1.71
C GLN A 57 -0.19 21.15 -3.16
N LEU A 58 -0.16 19.83 -3.34
CA LEU A 58 -0.15 19.20 -4.64
C LEU A 58 -1.55 18.80 -5.06
N THR A 59 -1.89 19.09 -6.31
CA THR A 59 -3.09 18.59 -6.96
C THR A 59 -2.76 18.25 -8.42
N PHE A 60 -3.09 17.06 -8.86
CA PHE A 60 -2.90 16.64 -10.25
C PHE A 60 -3.85 15.51 -10.63
N ASP A 61 -3.97 15.27 -11.92
CA ASP A 61 -4.78 14.16 -12.45
C ASP A 61 -4.00 12.86 -12.46
N PHE A 62 -4.66 11.79 -12.02
CA PHE A 62 -4.24 10.41 -12.23
C PHE A 62 -5.41 9.62 -12.82
N GLN A 63 -5.31 9.32 -14.10
CA GLN A 63 -6.31 8.53 -14.84
C GLN A 63 -7.76 9.07 -14.68
N GLY A 64 -7.95 10.38 -14.77
CA GLY A 64 -9.24 11.04 -14.59
C GLY A 64 -9.67 11.22 -13.13
N THR A 65 -8.79 10.92 -12.17
CA THR A 65 -9.04 11.11 -10.73
C THR A 65 -8.14 12.21 -10.20
N THR A 66 -8.73 13.22 -9.56
CA THR A 66 -7.95 14.27 -8.90
C THR A 66 -7.30 13.71 -7.63
N VAL A 67 -5.99 13.70 -7.59
CA VAL A 67 -5.20 13.30 -6.42
C VAL A 67 -4.59 14.51 -5.75
N ARG A 68 -4.46 14.45 -4.41
CA ARG A 68 -4.00 15.55 -3.56
C ARG A 68 -2.94 15.08 -2.59
N GLY A 69 -2.01 15.99 -2.31
CA GLY A 69 -0.90 15.71 -1.39
C GLY A 69 -0.13 16.95 -1.02
N PHE A 70 1.09 16.73 -0.59
CA PHE A 70 1.95 17.74 0.00
C PHE A 70 3.39 17.56 -0.49
N ARG A 71 4.09 18.70 -0.64
CA ARG A 71 5.50 18.74 -0.96
C ARG A 71 6.22 19.74 -0.07
N TRP A 72 7.32 19.30 0.48
CA TRP A 72 8.28 20.15 1.19
C TRP A 72 9.53 20.25 0.32
N SER A 73 9.54 21.28 -0.55
CA SER A 73 10.61 21.48 -1.53
C SER A 73 11.92 21.87 -0.86
N ARG A 74 13.01 21.31 -1.38
CA ARG A 74 14.36 21.68 -1.01
C ARG A 74 15.29 21.57 -2.23
N ALA A 75 15.82 22.69 -2.70
CA ALA A 75 16.68 22.73 -3.89
C ALA A 75 17.92 21.85 -3.73
N GLY A 76 18.19 20.99 -4.73
CA GLY A 76 19.35 20.08 -4.76
C GLY A 76 19.28 18.91 -3.77
N ALA A 77 18.17 18.75 -3.03
CA ALA A 77 18.04 17.68 -2.06
C ALA A 77 17.69 16.33 -2.72
N ARG A 78 18.09 15.24 -2.08
CA ARG A 78 17.55 13.91 -2.37
C ARG A 78 16.04 13.90 -2.08
N LYS A 79 15.29 13.14 -2.88
CA LYS A 79 13.84 13.11 -2.75
C LYS A 79 13.35 11.82 -2.13
N ALA A 80 12.37 11.95 -1.24
CA ALA A 80 11.68 10.83 -0.64
C ALA A 80 10.17 10.92 -0.86
N THR A 81 9.51 9.77 -1.01
CA THR A 81 8.05 9.68 -1.04
C THR A 81 7.53 8.69 -0.02
N ILE A 82 6.30 8.94 0.44
CA ILE A 82 5.61 8.10 1.43
C ILE A 82 4.31 7.58 0.83
N LEU A 83 4.14 6.26 0.90
CA LEU A 83 3.00 5.54 0.36
C LEU A 83 2.28 4.82 1.50
N HIS A 84 1.06 5.26 1.77
CA HIS A 84 0.26 4.76 2.88
C HIS A 84 -0.42 3.43 2.56
N GLY A 85 -0.90 2.73 3.59
CA GLY A 85 -1.68 1.52 3.47
C GLY A 85 -3.15 1.77 3.11
N HIS A 86 -3.88 0.68 2.84
CA HIS A 86 -5.32 0.72 2.61
C HIS A 86 -6.06 1.36 3.81
N GLU A 87 -7.09 2.15 3.55
CA GLU A 87 -7.85 2.91 4.55
C GLU A 87 -7.02 3.94 5.37
N SER A 88 -5.83 4.31 4.91
CA SER A 88 -4.94 5.27 5.57
C SER A 88 -4.83 6.59 4.80
N SER A 89 -3.89 7.43 5.18
CA SER A 89 -3.57 8.71 4.54
C SER A 89 -2.15 9.11 4.90
N VAL A 90 -1.52 9.94 4.08
CA VAL A 90 -0.18 10.51 4.33
C VAL A 90 -0.13 11.33 5.62
N LEU A 91 -1.26 11.86 6.09
CA LEU A 91 -1.36 12.57 7.37
C LEU A 91 -0.99 11.70 8.59
N ASN A 92 -0.96 10.39 8.45
CA ASN A 92 -0.54 9.48 9.52
C ASN A 92 0.99 9.29 9.59
N PHE A 93 1.75 9.90 8.67
CA PHE A 93 3.20 9.73 8.55
C PHE A 93 3.99 11.00 8.90
N GLU A 94 3.40 11.93 9.65
CA GLU A 94 4.03 13.20 10.04
C GLU A 94 5.43 12.99 10.62
N THR A 95 5.61 12.02 11.51
CA THR A 95 6.90 11.77 12.17
C THR A 95 8.00 11.34 11.17
N TYR A 96 7.65 10.53 10.17
CA TYR A 96 8.58 10.20 9.07
C TYR A 96 8.93 11.42 8.25
N ILE A 97 7.94 12.24 7.90
CA ILE A 97 8.14 13.46 7.13
C ILE A 97 9.10 14.39 7.88
N ARG A 98 8.85 14.64 9.17
CA ARG A 98 9.75 15.48 10.01
C ARG A 98 11.17 14.93 10.05
N GLY A 99 11.35 13.63 10.25
CA GLY A 99 12.65 13.00 10.26
C GLY A 99 13.40 13.13 8.93
N LEU A 100 12.71 12.94 7.81
CA LEU A 100 13.29 13.11 6.48
C LEU A 100 13.67 14.55 6.18
N LEU A 101 12.82 15.51 6.56
CA LEU A 101 13.12 16.95 6.43
C LEU A 101 14.36 17.36 7.25
N GLN A 102 14.49 16.84 8.48
CA GLN A 102 15.67 17.06 9.32
C GLN A 102 16.94 16.50 8.68
N LYS A 103 16.86 15.38 7.95
CA LYS A 103 17.98 14.82 7.17
C LYS A 103 18.22 15.56 5.84
N GLY A 104 17.44 16.57 5.55
CA GLY A 104 17.63 17.41 4.37
C GLY A 104 16.98 16.88 3.10
N TYR A 105 16.03 15.95 3.19
CA TYR A 105 15.26 15.50 2.03
C TYR A 105 14.25 16.54 1.56
N GLU A 106 13.99 16.56 0.26
CA GLU A 106 12.71 16.99 -0.27
C GLU A 106 11.72 15.84 -0.11
N VAL A 107 10.54 16.11 0.46
CA VAL A 107 9.53 15.07 0.71
C VAL A 107 8.29 15.33 -0.13
N ILE A 108 7.82 14.29 -0.80
CA ILE A 108 6.55 14.25 -1.54
C ILE A 108 5.65 13.22 -0.87
N ALA A 109 4.47 13.63 -0.40
CA ALA A 109 3.53 12.74 0.25
C ALA A 109 2.14 12.96 -0.33
N VAL A 110 1.62 11.99 -1.09
CA VAL A 110 0.35 12.11 -1.81
C VAL A 110 -0.58 10.99 -1.40
N ASP A 111 -1.83 11.35 -1.10
CA ASP A 111 -2.87 10.37 -0.86
C ASP A 111 -3.21 9.63 -2.17
N ALA A 112 -3.18 8.31 -2.14
CA ALA A 112 -3.57 7.49 -3.27
C ALA A 112 -5.04 7.74 -3.66
N PRO A 113 -5.47 7.48 -4.91
CA PRO A 113 -6.86 7.54 -5.29
C PRO A 113 -7.78 6.85 -4.29
N ALA A 114 -8.97 7.37 -4.07
CA ALA A 114 -9.96 6.92 -3.09
C ALA A 114 -9.57 7.09 -1.60
N HIS A 115 -8.38 7.59 -1.28
CA HIS A 115 -7.89 7.75 0.10
C HIS A 115 -7.70 9.23 0.48
N GLY A 116 -7.68 9.48 1.79
CA GLY A 116 -7.35 10.79 2.37
C GLY A 116 -8.08 11.94 1.69
N LEU A 117 -7.31 12.89 1.16
CA LEU A 117 -7.81 14.09 0.47
C LEU A 117 -8.06 13.86 -1.03
N SER A 118 -7.54 12.78 -1.62
CA SER A 118 -7.67 12.46 -3.06
C SER A 118 -9.08 12.00 -3.40
N ASP A 119 -9.55 12.32 -4.60
CA ASP A 119 -10.84 11.85 -5.10
C ASP A 119 -10.79 10.35 -5.48
N GLY A 120 -11.84 9.83 -6.08
CA GLY A 120 -11.95 8.44 -6.48
C GLY A 120 -12.81 7.60 -5.53
N LYS A 121 -13.11 6.37 -5.98
CA LYS A 121 -13.95 5.42 -5.23
C LYS A 121 -13.20 4.15 -4.86
N SER A 122 -12.24 3.74 -5.68
CA SER A 122 -11.49 2.50 -5.54
C SER A 122 -10.06 2.68 -6.02
N ILE A 123 -9.20 1.75 -5.65
CA ILE A 123 -7.86 1.57 -6.19
C ILE A 123 -7.44 0.12 -6.00
N ASN A 124 -6.91 -0.51 -7.03
CA ASN A 124 -6.28 -1.82 -6.97
C ASN A 124 -4.75 -1.71 -6.95
N ALA A 125 -4.06 -2.85 -6.82
CA ALA A 125 -2.60 -2.87 -6.72
C ALA A 125 -1.88 -2.37 -7.98
N LEU A 126 -2.47 -2.59 -9.15
CA LEU A 126 -1.92 -2.14 -10.43
C LEU A 126 -2.04 -0.63 -10.59
N GLU A 127 -3.22 -0.09 -10.29
CA GLU A 127 -3.45 1.37 -10.29
C GLU A 127 -2.54 2.07 -9.28
N TYR A 128 -2.36 1.50 -8.09
CA TYR A 128 -1.47 2.11 -7.09
C TYR A 128 0.01 2.01 -7.51
N ARG A 129 0.44 0.91 -8.14
CA ARG A 129 1.77 0.81 -8.77
C ARG A 129 1.95 1.91 -9.82
N ASP A 130 1.01 2.07 -10.74
CA ASP A 130 1.08 3.05 -11.82
C ASP A 130 1.05 4.48 -11.28
N PHE A 131 0.30 4.71 -10.20
CA PHE A 131 0.34 5.96 -9.45
C PHE A 131 1.73 6.27 -8.88
N VAL A 132 2.44 5.26 -8.33
CA VAL A 132 3.82 5.44 -7.84
C VAL A 132 4.77 5.76 -8.99
N ILE A 133 4.60 5.12 -10.14
CA ILE A 133 5.39 5.41 -11.35
C ILE A 133 5.15 6.87 -11.79
N GLN A 134 3.90 7.30 -11.88
CA GLN A 134 3.58 8.69 -12.25
C GLN A 134 4.13 9.72 -11.25
N LEU A 135 4.14 9.41 -9.94
CA LEU A 135 4.78 10.27 -8.95
C LEU A 135 6.28 10.40 -9.21
N HIS A 136 6.94 9.29 -9.53
CA HIS A 136 8.37 9.29 -9.87
C HIS A 136 8.64 10.11 -11.13
N GLU A 137 7.87 9.94 -12.18
CA GLU A 137 8.01 10.68 -13.44
C GLU A 137 7.77 12.17 -13.26
N LYS A 138 6.75 12.54 -12.48
CA LYS A 138 6.33 13.94 -12.31
C LYS A 138 7.26 14.74 -11.40
N TYR A 139 7.73 14.13 -10.31
CA TYR A 139 8.49 14.82 -9.26
C TYR A 139 9.92 14.34 -9.11
N GLY A 140 10.32 13.34 -9.86
CA GLY A 140 11.60 12.66 -9.73
C GLY A 140 12.83 13.46 -10.16
N PRO A 141 13.99 12.78 -10.12
CA PRO A 141 14.13 11.41 -9.63
C PRO A 141 13.88 11.28 -8.13
N ILE A 142 13.06 10.33 -7.73
CA ILE A 142 12.81 9.99 -6.31
C ILE A 142 13.64 8.74 -6.02
N GLN A 143 14.58 8.82 -5.07
CA GLN A 143 15.46 7.70 -4.72
C GLN A 143 15.07 6.99 -3.42
N SER A 144 14.22 7.59 -2.60
CA SER A 144 13.85 7.04 -1.29
C SER A 144 12.34 6.87 -1.17
N TYR A 145 11.90 5.65 -0.79
CA TYR A 145 10.50 5.27 -0.70
C TYR A 145 10.21 4.68 0.67
N VAL A 146 9.15 5.15 1.31
CA VAL A 146 8.61 4.57 2.55
C VAL A 146 7.21 4.06 2.26
N GLY A 147 6.94 2.79 2.49
CA GLY A 147 5.63 2.20 2.26
C GLY A 147 5.15 1.30 3.38
N HIS A 148 3.91 1.49 3.80
CA HIS A 148 3.25 0.64 4.77
C HIS A 148 2.17 -0.21 4.10
N SER A 149 2.10 -1.50 4.46
CA SER A 149 1.01 -2.39 4.04
C SER A 149 0.82 -2.41 2.52
N PHE A 150 -0.30 -1.88 2.00
CA PHE A 150 -0.60 -1.76 0.59
C PHE A 150 0.43 -0.90 -0.17
N GLY A 151 0.85 0.25 0.40
CA GLY A 151 1.95 1.04 -0.15
C GLY A 151 3.28 0.26 -0.18
N GLY A 152 3.51 -0.61 0.81
CA GLY A 152 4.67 -1.50 0.85
C GLY A 152 4.65 -2.60 -0.23
N LEU A 153 3.48 -3.04 -0.68
CA LEU A 153 3.34 -3.93 -1.85
C LEU A 153 3.66 -3.18 -3.15
N THR A 154 3.13 -1.97 -3.30
CA THR A 154 3.17 -1.27 -4.58
C THR A 154 4.53 -0.68 -4.91
N ILE A 155 5.36 -0.34 -3.91
CA ILE A 155 6.72 0.15 -4.13
C ILE A 155 7.56 -0.84 -4.93
N PRO A 156 7.77 -2.10 -4.52
CA PRO A 156 8.56 -3.05 -5.30
C PRO A 156 8.01 -3.29 -6.70
N LEU A 157 6.68 -3.34 -6.87
CA LEU A 157 6.03 -3.48 -8.17
C LEU A 157 6.26 -2.28 -9.09
N ALA A 158 6.42 -1.07 -8.53
CA ALA A 158 6.74 0.12 -9.31
C ALA A 158 8.24 0.20 -9.63
N ILE A 159 9.10 -0.05 -8.63
CA ILE A 159 10.55 0.07 -8.78
C ILE A 159 11.11 -0.91 -9.81
N GLU A 160 10.56 -2.12 -9.94
CA GLU A 160 10.99 -3.04 -10.99
C GLU A 160 10.75 -2.51 -12.42
N LYS A 161 9.89 -1.49 -12.58
CA LYS A 161 9.58 -0.81 -13.86
C LYS A 161 10.28 0.55 -14.01
N ILE A 162 10.79 1.10 -12.93
CA ILE A 162 11.54 2.37 -12.90
C ILE A 162 13.03 2.06 -13.05
N ALA A 163 13.73 2.84 -13.86
CA ALA A 163 15.19 2.76 -13.94
C ALA A 163 15.78 3.12 -12.57
N HIS A 164 16.46 2.17 -11.93
CA HIS A 164 16.99 2.32 -10.58
C HIS A 164 18.31 1.59 -10.42
N ASP A 165 19.07 2.00 -9.42
CA ASP A 165 20.37 1.43 -9.06
C ASP A 165 20.48 1.23 -7.54
N GLU A 166 21.68 0.94 -7.09
CA GLU A 166 22.01 0.68 -5.69
C GLU A 166 21.94 1.92 -4.79
N SER A 167 21.80 3.13 -5.37
CA SER A 167 21.62 4.38 -4.59
C SER A 167 20.20 4.53 -4.04
N PHE A 168 19.22 3.80 -4.64
CA PHE A 168 17.84 3.83 -4.18
C PHE A 168 17.69 3.14 -2.81
N ARG A 169 16.71 3.63 -2.02
CA ARG A 169 16.39 3.09 -0.69
C ARG A 169 14.89 2.87 -0.57
N LEU A 170 14.52 1.65 -0.20
CA LEU A 170 13.12 1.26 -0.01
C LEU A 170 12.91 0.81 1.45
N ALA A 171 12.07 1.50 2.18
CA ALA A 171 11.63 1.10 3.52
C ALA A 171 10.23 0.48 3.42
N LEU A 172 10.14 -0.82 3.62
CA LEU A 172 8.90 -1.59 3.57
C LEU A 172 8.45 -1.93 5.00
N ILE A 173 7.31 -1.42 5.40
CA ILE A 173 6.76 -1.59 6.76
C ILE A 173 5.54 -2.48 6.66
N ALA A 174 5.61 -3.68 7.24
CA ALA A 174 4.51 -4.65 7.20
C ALA A 174 3.83 -4.73 5.83
N PRO A 175 4.60 -4.89 4.72
CA PRO A 175 4.01 -4.87 3.37
C PRO A 175 3.03 -6.03 3.19
N ALA A 176 2.00 -5.84 2.37
CA ALA A 176 1.14 -6.92 1.90
C ALA A 176 1.94 -7.80 0.92
N THR A 177 2.79 -8.67 1.47
CA THR A 177 3.85 -9.39 0.75
C THR A 177 3.31 -10.24 -0.39
N GLU A 178 2.22 -10.97 -0.16
CA GLU A 178 1.59 -11.86 -1.13
C GLU A 178 0.15 -11.40 -1.41
N THR A 179 -0.15 -11.05 -2.64
CA THR A 179 -1.52 -10.68 -3.04
C THR A 179 -2.48 -11.85 -2.86
N THR A 180 -2.02 -13.09 -3.09
CA THR A 180 -2.82 -14.30 -2.84
C THR A 180 -3.28 -14.42 -1.39
N THR A 181 -2.40 -14.17 -0.42
CA THR A 181 -2.75 -14.15 1.02
C THR A 181 -3.79 -13.06 1.32
N THR A 182 -3.64 -11.89 0.72
CA THR A 182 -4.60 -10.78 0.88
C THR A 182 -5.98 -11.13 0.32
N ILE A 183 -6.02 -11.77 -0.86
CA ILE A 183 -7.26 -12.25 -1.48
C ILE A 183 -7.90 -13.34 -0.61
N ASP A 184 -7.14 -14.29 -0.10
CA ASP A 184 -7.64 -15.34 0.79
C ASP A 184 -8.24 -14.74 2.08
N GLY A 185 -7.59 -13.73 2.64
CA GLY A 185 -8.10 -12.95 3.76
C GLY A 185 -9.44 -12.27 3.43
N PHE A 186 -9.55 -11.66 2.26
CA PHE A 186 -10.80 -11.05 1.80
C PHE A 186 -11.93 -12.08 1.62
N PHE A 187 -11.65 -13.24 1.00
CA PHE A 187 -12.66 -14.31 0.87
C PHE A 187 -13.14 -14.84 2.23
N LYS A 188 -12.26 -14.90 3.23
CA LYS A 188 -12.65 -15.19 4.63
C LYS A 188 -13.57 -14.09 5.21
N ILE A 189 -13.27 -12.82 4.95
CA ILE A 189 -14.09 -11.68 5.42
C ILE A 189 -15.48 -11.71 4.82
N ILE A 190 -15.63 -12.03 3.53
CA ILE A 190 -16.94 -12.16 2.87
C ILE A 190 -17.60 -13.51 3.12
N ARG A 191 -16.97 -14.39 3.92
CA ARG A 191 -17.48 -15.74 4.27
C ARG A 191 -17.84 -16.58 3.05
N SER A 192 -16.97 -16.57 2.04
CA SER A 192 -17.13 -17.36 0.83
C SER A 192 -16.01 -18.38 0.69
N ASN A 193 -16.40 -19.66 0.56
CA ASN A 193 -15.50 -20.76 0.20
C ASN A 193 -15.80 -21.26 -1.22
N ASP A 194 -16.51 -20.47 -2.03
CA ASP A 194 -16.90 -20.86 -3.39
C ASP A 194 -15.67 -20.82 -4.32
N ARG A 195 -15.16 -22.00 -4.63
CA ARG A 195 -13.97 -22.18 -5.47
C ARG A 195 -14.17 -21.60 -6.88
N ARG A 196 -15.35 -21.82 -7.49
CA ARG A 196 -15.62 -21.31 -8.85
C ARG A 196 -15.68 -19.79 -8.87
N MET A 197 -16.25 -19.16 -7.84
CA MET A 197 -16.22 -17.71 -7.72
C MET A 197 -14.78 -17.18 -7.56
N LYS A 198 -13.93 -17.89 -6.81
CA LYS A 198 -12.51 -17.52 -6.66
C LYS A 198 -11.73 -17.69 -7.97
N GLU A 199 -12.02 -18.72 -8.74
CA GLU A 199 -11.47 -18.93 -10.09
C GLU A 199 -11.86 -17.78 -11.04
N GLU A 200 -13.13 -17.35 -11.02
CA GLU A 200 -13.57 -16.18 -11.80
C GLU A 200 -12.93 -14.86 -11.32
N PHE A 201 -12.73 -14.72 -10.01
CA PHE A 201 -12.01 -13.56 -9.46
C PHE A 201 -10.55 -13.51 -9.96
N GLU A 202 -9.89 -14.65 -10.01
CA GLU A 202 -8.52 -14.77 -10.55
C GLU A 202 -8.47 -14.44 -12.05
N LYS A 203 -9.45 -14.91 -12.84
CA LYS A 203 -9.59 -14.55 -14.27
C LYS A 203 -9.72 -13.03 -14.46
N LEU A 204 -10.53 -12.37 -13.61
CA LEU A 204 -10.67 -10.91 -13.64
C LEU A 204 -9.34 -10.20 -13.39
N ILE A 205 -8.52 -10.68 -12.45
CA ILE A 205 -7.20 -10.11 -12.20
C ILE A 205 -6.31 -10.26 -13.44
N ILE A 206 -6.34 -11.43 -14.09
CA ILE A 206 -5.58 -11.66 -15.32
C ILE A 206 -6.07 -10.76 -16.45
N GLU A 207 -7.37 -10.60 -16.63
CA GLU A 207 -7.96 -9.72 -17.65
C GLU A 207 -7.55 -8.25 -17.46
N ILE A 208 -7.45 -7.79 -16.21
CA ILE A 208 -7.06 -6.41 -15.88
C ILE A 208 -5.56 -6.19 -16.00
N GLY A 209 -4.77 -7.14 -15.53
CA GLY A 209 -3.33 -6.93 -15.33
C GLY A 209 -2.41 -7.77 -16.23
N GLY A 210 -2.96 -8.74 -16.95
CA GLY A 210 -2.20 -9.64 -17.81
C GLY A 210 -1.56 -10.84 -17.11
N GLU A 211 -1.47 -10.79 -15.76
CA GLU A 211 -0.78 -11.80 -14.96
C GLU A 211 -1.66 -12.29 -13.81
N PRO A 212 -1.44 -13.51 -13.29
CA PRO A 212 -2.17 -14.02 -12.14
C PRO A 212 -1.85 -13.24 -10.85
N SER A 213 -2.75 -13.33 -9.87
CA SER A 213 -2.60 -12.62 -8.59
C SER A 213 -1.26 -12.88 -7.88
N ALA A 214 -0.74 -14.10 -8.00
CA ALA A 214 0.56 -14.49 -7.44
C ALA A 214 1.75 -13.73 -8.06
N TRP A 215 1.60 -13.21 -9.28
CA TRP A 215 2.61 -12.37 -9.92
C TRP A 215 2.79 -11.03 -9.19
N TYR A 216 1.72 -10.46 -8.67
CA TYR A 216 1.73 -9.17 -7.99
C TYR A 216 2.11 -9.34 -6.52
N SER A 217 3.36 -9.75 -6.26
CA SER A 217 3.88 -9.99 -4.93
C SER A 217 5.23 -9.31 -4.71
N VAL A 218 5.49 -8.90 -3.46
CA VAL A 218 6.78 -8.35 -3.05
C VAL A 218 7.87 -9.40 -3.20
N SER A 219 7.58 -10.65 -2.83
CA SER A 219 8.56 -11.75 -2.88
C SER A 219 9.05 -12.04 -4.29
N ARG A 220 8.21 -11.84 -5.31
CA ARG A 220 8.61 -11.93 -6.72
C ARG A 220 9.38 -10.69 -7.17
N ALA A 221 8.85 -9.48 -6.85
CA ALA A 221 9.42 -8.21 -7.35
C ALA A 221 10.83 -7.95 -6.81
N VAL A 222 11.10 -8.26 -5.55
CA VAL A 222 12.41 -8.04 -4.88
C VAL A 222 13.58 -8.66 -5.65
N LYS A 223 13.36 -9.74 -6.39
CA LYS A 223 14.41 -10.40 -7.21
C LYS A 223 15.02 -9.47 -8.26
N ASN A 224 14.26 -8.50 -8.73
CA ASN A 224 14.64 -7.58 -9.81
C ASN A 224 15.06 -6.21 -9.29
N ILE A 225 15.19 -6.04 -7.97
CA ILE A 225 15.47 -4.74 -7.34
C ILE A 225 16.92 -4.68 -6.90
N LYS A 226 17.65 -3.66 -7.40
CA LYS A 226 19.03 -3.36 -7.00
C LYS A 226 19.10 -2.45 -5.77
N ALA A 227 18.03 -1.69 -5.51
CA ALA A 227 17.92 -0.78 -4.37
C ALA A 227 18.16 -1.49 -3.04
N GLY A 228 18.73 -0.78 -2.07
CA GLY A 228 18.76 -1.25 -0.69
C GLY A 228 17.34 -1.27 -0.10
N ILE A 229 16.98 -2.37 0.56
CA ILE A 229 15.65 -2.57 1.17
C ILE A 229 15.80 -2.76 2.67
N LEU A 230 15.10 -1.95 3.47
CA LEU A 230 14.87 -2.19 4.89
C LEU A 230 13.43 -2.66 5.06
N TRP A 231 13.27 -3.87 5.59
CA TRP A 231 11.97 -4.49 5.80
C TRP A 231 11.66 -4.61 7.28
N ALA A 232 10.72 -3.82 7.79
CA ALA A 232 10.23 -3.92 9.16
C ALA A 232 8.93 -4.73 9.20
N HIS A 233 8.86 -5.74 10.09
CA HIS A 233 7.66 -6.59 10.24
C HIS A 233 7.51 -7.05 11.69
N ASP A 234 6.26 -7.21 12.14
CA ASP A 234 5.97 -7.68 13.50
C ASP A 234 5.51 -9.14 13.52
N GLU A 235 5.96 -9.90 14.52
CA GLU A 235 5.59 -11.31 14.68
C GLU A 235 4.08 -11.51 14.86
N GLU A 236 3.39 -10.53 15.45
CA GLU A 236 1.97 -10.57 15.78
C GLU A 236 1.10 -9.84 14.74
N ASP A 237 1.64 -9.60 13.53
CA ASP A 237 0.87 -9.00 12.44
C ASP A 237 -0.19 -9.97 11.92
N SER A 238 -1.45 -9.69 12.26
CA SER A 238 -2.60 -10.50 11.87
C SER A 238 -3.21 -10.09 10.52
N VAL A 239 -2.72 -9.01 9.90
CA VAL A 239 -3.24 -8.46 8.63
C VAL A 239 -2.37 -8.91 7.47
N THR A 240 -1.05 -8.68 7.58
CA THR A 240 -0.04 -9.14 6.63
C THR A 240 0.89 -10.09 7.36
N PRO A 241 0.67 -11.42 7.26
CA PRO A 241 1.39 -12.38 8.10
C PRO A 241 2.90 -12.35 7.88
N LEU A 242 3.68 -12.33 8.97
CA LEU A 242 5.14 -12.42 8.92
C LEU A 242 5.63 -13.64 8.11
N ALA A 243 4.88 -14.74 8.12
CA ALA A 243 5.23 -15.95 7.36
C ALA A 243 5.47 -15.70 5.87
N ASP A 244 4.76 -14.74 5.26
CA ASP A 244 5.01 -14.38 3.87
C ASP A 244 6.32 -13.60 3.70
N ALA A 245 6.66 -12.72 4.62
CA ALA A 245 7.92 -11.98 4.63
C ALA A 245 9.13 -12.90 4.88
N LEU A 246 8.97 -13.93 5.70
CA LEU A 246 10.04 -14.91 5.98
C LEU A 246 10.47 -15.68 4.73
N LYS A 247 9.58 -15.93 3.77
CA LYS A 247 9.92 -16.53 2.47
C LYS A 247 10.95 -15.69 1.69
N VAL A 248 10.90 -14.37 1.85
CA VAL A 248 11.88 -13.44 1.27
C VAL A 248 13.17 -13.44 2.09
N LYS A 249 13.05 -13.41 3.42
CA LYS A 249 14.20 -13.43 4.35
C LYS A 249 15.06 -14.65 4.15
N GLU A 250 14.46 -15.84 3.95
CA GLU A 250 15.16 -17.11 3.72
C GLU A 250 16.00 -17.11 2.43
N LYS A 251 15.70 -16.26 1.47
CA LYS A 251 16.48 -16.11 0.22
C LYS A 251 17.79 -15.35 0.41
N ASN A 252 17.99 -14.70 1.56
CA ASN A 252 19.23 -14.01 1.92
C ASN A 252 19.72 -13.02 0.85
N TYR A 253 18.82 -12.21 0.28
CA TYR A 253 19.22 -11.17 -0.67
C TYR A 253 20.16 -10.16 0.00
N PRO A 254 21.35 -9.87 -0.57
CA PRO A 254 22.37 -9.04 0.08
C PRO A 254 21.93 -7.59 0.28
N ASN A 255 20.97 -7.11 -0.53
CA ASN A 255 20.41 -5.77 -0.47
C ASN A 255 19.17 -5.66 0.42
N VAL A 256 18.73 -6.74 1.09
CA VAL A 256 17.52 -6.75 1.93
C VAL A 256 17.89 -6.97 3.39
N LYS A 257 17.57 -5.99 4.25
CA LYS A 257 17.75 -6.08 5.70
C LYS A 257 16.39 -6.18 6.38
N PHE A 258 16.26 -7.10 7.33
CA PHE A 258 15.03 -7.28 8.11
C PHE A 258 15.16 -6.74 9.52
N VAL A 259 14.12 -6.08 10.00
CA VAL A 259 13.88 -5.71 11.40
C VAL A 259 12.58 -6.38 11.82
N ILE A 260 12.69 -7.41 12.64
CA ILE A 260 11.53 -8.14 13.18
C ILE A 260 11.24 -7.61 14.58
N THR A 261 10.00 -7.24 14.84
CA THR A 261 9.51 -6.78 16.13
C THR A 261 8.48 -7.74 16.70
N LYS A 262 8.09 -7.53 17.95
CA LYS A 262 7.06 -8.31 18.61
C LYS A 262 6.15 -7.42 19.43
N GLY A 263 4.83 -7.66 19.35
CA GLY A 263 3.84 -6.94 20.14
C GLY A 263 3.34 -5.63 19.55
N LEU A 264 3.83 -5.23 18.37
CA LEU A 264 3.38 -4.00 17.70
C LEU A 264 2.22 -4.26 16.73
N GLY A 265 2.18 -5.47 16.15
CA GLY A 265 1.19 -5.83 15.14
C GLY A 265 1.23 -4.90 13.91
N HIS A 266 0.20 -4.98 13.07
CA HIS A 266 0.15 -4.29 11.78
C HIS A 266 0.18 -2.76 11.85
N THR A 267 -0.44 -2.18 12.88
CA THR A 267 -0.69 -0.73 12.91
C THR A 267 0.28 0.02 13.81
N GLN A 268 0.73 -0.56 14.92
CA GLN A 268 1.64 0.13 15.82
C GLN A 268 3.07 0.13 15.28
N ILE A 269 3.46 -0.85 14.49
CA ILE A 269 4.82 -0.95 13.92
C ILE A 269 5.22 0.32 13.14
N TYR A 270 4.35 0.90 12.33
CA TYR A 270 4.70 2.13 11.59
C TYR A 270 4.57 3.42 12.44
N ARG A 271 4.17 3.29 13.70
CA ARG A 271 4.07 4.41 14.67
C ARG A 271 5.12 4.32 15.77
N ASP A 272 5.82 3.21 15.85
CA ASP A 272 6.86 2.99 16.86
C ASP A 272 8.07 3.88 16.59
N GLU A 273 8.51 4.63 17.59
CA GLU A 273 9.59 5.61 17.47
C GLU A 273 10.92 4.98 17.08
N LYS A 274 11.20 3.76 17.54
CA LYS A 274 12.45 3.04 17.21
C LYS A 274 12.43 2.62 15.74
N ILE A 275 11.30 2.13 15.26
CA ILE A 275 11.13 1.75 13.84
C ILE A 275 11.21 2.99 12.95
N ILE A 276 10.53 4.08 13.31
CA ILE A 276 10.61 5.35 12.59
C ILE A 276 12.06 5.82 12.49
N LYS A 277 12.78 5.87 13.64
CA LYS A 277 14.19 6.25 13.65
C LYS A 277 15.04 5.34 12.77
N THR A 278 14.88 4.02 12.91
CA THR A 278 15.63 3.03 12.11
C THR A 278 15.41 3.23 10.61
N ILE A 279 14.18 3.50 10.18
CA ILE A 279 13.84 3.73 8.78
C ILE A 279 14.40 5.06 8.29
N VAL A 280 14.23 6.13 9.05
CA VAL A 280 14.76 7.44 8.69
C VAL A 280 16.30 7.40 8.62
N ASP A 281 16.97 6.67 9.51
CA ASP A 281 18.43 6.53 9.49
C ASP A 281 18.93 5.71 8.30
N PHE A 282 18.15 4.74 7.83
CA PHE A 282 18.46 3.91 6.67
C PHE A 282 18.36 4.68 5.35
N LEU A 283 17.41 5.62 5.24
CA LEU A 283 17.19 6.42 4.04
C LEU A 283 18.24 7.52 3.89
#